data_be6129e435e88763d95d07599b665512
#
_entry.id   be6129e435e88763d95d07599b665512
#
_cell.length_a   1.000
_cell.length_b   1.000
_cell.length_c   1.000
_cell.angle_alpha   90.00
_cell.angle_beta   90.00
_cell.angle_gamma   90.00
#
_symmetry.space_group_name_H-M   'P 1'
#
loop_
_entity.id
_entity.type
_entity.pdbx_description
1 polymer ?
#
loop_
_entity_poly.entity_id
_entity_poly.type
_entity_poly.pdbx_seq_one_letter_code
_entity_poly.pdbx_strand_id
1 'polypeptide(L)'
;DLNSLYPHLIMQYNISPETLQDKKHPSATVERLLNQEDTFELYKDFAVCANGAMYSKEKKGFLPELMEKMYKERVIFKKRMIKAKKAYEKTPTKELEKEIARCNNVQMSKKIALNSAYGAIGNQYFRYYKLANAEAITLSGQVSIKWIENKMNKKMNTILKTEGKDYVIASDTDSIYLHMGDLVEAVYKGREKTTESVISFLN
;
A
#
# COMPACT_ATOMS: atom_id res chain seq x y z
N ASP A 1 -4.48 -6.01 -3.46
CA ASP A 1 -4.80 -4.83 -2.64
C ASP A 1 -3.63 -4.52 -1.71
N LEU A 2 -3.14 -3.28 -1.77
CA LEU A 2 -2.03 -2.78 -0.94
C LEU A 2 -2.56 -2.18 0.36
N ASN A 3 -2.28 -2.84 1.46
CA ASN A 3 -2.75 -2.43 2.78
C ASN A 3 -2.23 -1.02 3.16
N SER A 4 -3.14 -0.03 3.26
CA SER A 4 -2.80 1.33 3.71
C SER A 4 -1.67 1.97 2.87
N LEU A 5 -1.79 1.96 1.54
CA LEU A 5 -0.73 2.41 0.62
C LEU A 5 -0.19 3.80 0.99
N TYR A 6 -1.04 4.82 1.10
CA TYR A 6 -0.59 6.20 1.35
C TYR A 6 0.14 6.37 2.69
N PRO A 7 -0.32 5.83 3.83
CA PRO A 7 0.47 5.80 5.05
C PRO A 7 1.85 5.15 4.90
N HIS A 8 1.92 4.04 4.14
CA HIS A 8 3.22 3.39 3.90
C HIS A 8 4.14 4.20 3.01
N LEU A 9 3.62 4.92 2.01
CA LEU A 9 4.41 5.84 1.20
C LEU A 9 4.96 7.01 2.03
N ILE A 10 4.13 7.57 2.93
CA ILE A 10 4.57 8.60 3.87
C ILE A 10 5.75 8.09 4.71
N MET A 11 5.65 6.86 5.24
CA MET A 11 6.72 6.24 6.03
C MET A 11 7.96 5.93 5.19
N GLN A 12 7.78 5.35 4.00
CA GLN A 12 8.85 4.86 3.13
C GLN A 12 9.71 6.00 2.59
N TYR A 13 9.08 7.08 2.14
CA TYR A 13 9.76 8.23 1.56
C TYR A 13 10.07 9.32 2.58
N ASN A 14 9.76 9.11 3.85
CA ASN A 14 9.94 10.09 4.92
C ASN A 14 9.23 11.43 4.64
N ILE A 15 8.02 11.37 4.08
CA ILE A 15 7.26 12.54 3.64
C ILE A 15 6.76 13.33 4.85
N SER A 16 7.33 14.50 5.07
CA SER A 16 6.97 15.41 6.15
C SER A 16 7.39 16.84 5.79
N PRO A 17 6.74 17.88 6.30
CA PRO A 17 7.11 19.26 5.97
C PRO A 17 8.56 19.62 6.31
N GLU A 18 9.09 19.09 7.42
CA GLU A 18 10.44 19.39 7.90
C GLU A 18 11.54 18.56 7.23
N THR A 19 11.19 17.49 6.55
CA THR A 19 12.14 16.66 5.80
C THR A 19 12.20 17.01 4.32
N LEU A 20 11.20 17.77 3.82
CA LEU A 20 11.13 18.24 2.45
C LEU A 20 12.28 19.23 2.14
N GLN A 21 12.98 19.00 1.06
CA GLN A 21 14.04 19.87 0.58
C GLN A 21 13.49 20.97 -0.34
N ASP A 22 14.14 22.14 -0.37
CA ASP A 22 13.77 23.25 -1.25
C ASP A 22 14.05 22.93 -2.72
N LYS A 23 15.11 22.15 -2.97
CA LYS A 23 15.49 21.72 -4.32
C LYS A 23 14.72 20.46 -4.70
N LYS A 24 14.28 20.40 -5.96
CA LYS A 24 13.67 19.21 -6.55
C LYS A 24 14.71 18.46 -7.40
N HIS A 25 14.51 17.15 -7.51
CA HIS A 25 15.23 16.33 -8.49
C HIS A 25 14.83 16.78 -9.91
N PRO A 26 15.77 17.05 -10.81
CA PRO A 26 15.50 17.74 -12.09
C PRO A 26 14.68 16.90 -13.07
N SER A 27 14.72 15.59 -12.96
CA SER A 27 14.17 14.67 -13.97
C SER A 27 13.30 13.54 -13.43
N ALA A 28 13.01 13.50 -12.13
CA ALA A 28 12.22 12.43 -11.56
C ALA A 28 10.76 12.49 -12.05
N THR A 29 10.30 11.43 -12.70
CA THR A 29 8.92 11.18 -13.12
C THR A 29 8.53 9.74 -12.82
N VAL A 30 7.24 9.43 -12.92
CA VAL A 30 6.75 8.06 -12.72
C VAL A 30 7.43 7.09 -13.67
N GLU A 31 7.51 7.42 -14.96
CA GLU A 31 8.08 6.57 -16.01
C GLU A 31 9.57 6.34 -15.79
N ARG A 32 10.34 7.39 -15.51
CA ARG A 32 11.80 7.28 -15.30
C ARG A 32 12.15 6.46 -14.07
N LEU A 33 11.36 6.60 -12.98
CA LEU A 33 11.53 5.77 -11.79
C LEU A 33 11.20 4.29 -12.06
N LEU A 34 10.16 4.01 -12.85
CA LEU A 34 9.79 2.64 -13.24
C LEU A 34 10.86 1.99 -14.12
N ASN A 35 11.43 2.74 -15.07
CA ASN A 35 12.43 2.26 -16.02
C ASN A 35 13.84 2.26 -15.41
N GLN A 36 14.02 2.79 -14.20
CA GLN A 36 15.32 2.95 -13.54
C GLN A 36 16.34 3.73 -14.41
N GLU A 37 15.84 4.74 -15.13
CA GLU A 37 16.65 5.54 -16.08
C GLU A 37 17.60 6.51 -15.38
N ASP A 38 17.34 6.83 -14.11
CA ASP A 38 18.18 7.76 -13.34
C ASP A 38 19.05 7.01 -12.34
N THR A 39 20.32 7.39 -12.27
CA THR A 39 21.19 6.99 -11.17
C THR A 39 20.98 7.93 -10.00
N PHE A 40 20.43 7.41 -8.90
CA PHE A 40 20.17 8.20 -7.69
C PHE A 40 21.38 8.28 -6.74
N GLU A 41 22.59 7.93 -7.19
CA GLU A 41 23.80 7.93 -6.35
C GLU A 41 24.11 9.31 -5.75
N LEU A 42 23.92 10.39 -6.53
CA LEU A 42 24.08 11.76 -6.05
C LEU A 42 23.03 12.18 -5.01
N TYR A 43 21.96 11.41 -4.90
CA TYR A 43 20.82 11.71 -4.03
C TYR A 43 20.59 10.62 -2.97
N LYS A 44 21.60 9.80 -2.67
CA LYS A 44 21.51 8.67 -1.72
C LYS A 44 21.02 9.05 -0.32
N ASP A 45 21.29 10.29 0.10
CA ASP A 45 20.90 10.83 1.41
C ASP A 45 19.44 11.32 1.42
N PHE A 46 18.78 11.27 0.28
CA PHE A 46 17.40 11.70 0.11
C PHE A 46 16.50 10.55 -0.39
N ALA A 47 15.22 10.60 -0.01
CA ALA A 47 14.18 9.85 -0.68
C ALA A 47 13.60 10.74 -1.79
N VAL A 48 13.67 10.28 -3.05
CA VAL A 48 13.19 11.02 -4.22
C VAL A 48 11.83 10.47 -4.63
N CYS A 49 10.83 11.35 -4.70
CA CYS A 49 9.48 11.02 -5.16
C CYS A 49 9.29 11.35 -6.66
N ALA A 50 8.25 10.79 -7.26
CA ALA A 50 7.98 10.92 -8.68
C ALA A 50 7.59 12.32 -9.16
N ASN A 51 7.28 13.26 -8.24
CA ASN A 51 7.10 14.69 -8.54
C ASN A 51 8.40 15.50 -8.41
N GLY A 52 9.55 14.83 -8.25
CA GLY A 52 10.85 15.43 -8.00
C GLY A 52 11.07 15.89 -6.56
N ALA A 53 10.09 15.83 -5.68
CA ALA A 53 10.29 16.19 -4.27
C ALA A 53 11.32 15.26 -3.63
N MET A 54 12.22 15.83 -2.83
CA MET A 54 13.27 15.13 -2.11
C MET A 54 13.07 15.28 -0.61
N TYR A 55 13.21 14.19 0.13
CA TYR A 55 13.05 14.17 1.58
C TYR A 55 14.33 13.65 2.24
N SER A 56 14.86 14.39 3.22
CA SER A 56 16.05 13.99 3.98
C SER A 56 15.83 12.66 4.69
N LYS A 57 16.86 11.82 4.72
CA LYS A 57 16.89 10.56 5.46
C LYS A 57 17.62 10.66 6.81
N GLU A 58 18.21 11.82 7.12
CA GLU A 58 18.98 12.01 8.37
C GLU A 58 18.13 11.76 9.62
N LYS A 59 16.91 12.31 9.62
CA LYS A 59 15.97 12.19 10.74
C LYS A 59 14.62 11.75 10.22
N LYS A 60 13.94 10.94 11.00
CA LYS A 60 12.57 10.55 10.72
C LYS A 60 11.65 11.75 10.95
N GLY A 61 10.83 12.08 9.96
CA GLY A 61 9.84 13.13 10.06
C GLY A 61 8.70 12.78 11.02
N PHE A 62 8.02 13.80 11.56
CA PHE A 62 6.95 13.57 12.54
C PHE A 62 5.74 12.86 11.92
N LEU A 63 5.40 13.14 10.63
CA LEU A 63 4.30 12.44 9.96
C LEU A 63 4.60 10.95 9.76
N PRO A 64 5.76 10.53 9.21
CA PRO A 64 6.18 9.13 9.19
C PRO A 64 6.15 8.45 10.55
N GLU A 65 6.64 9.12 11.59
CA GLU A 65 6.63 8.57 12.95
C GLU A 65 5.20 8.34 13.46
N LEU A 66 4.33 9.33 13.27
CA LEU A 66 2.92 9.25 13.64
C LEU A 66 2.19 8.11 12.88
N MET A 67 2.42 8.00 11.56
CA MET A 67 1.83 6.93 10.75
C MET A 67 2.29 5.55 11.22
N GLU A 68 3.58 5.39 11.49
CA GLU A 68 4.12 4.13 11.99
C GLU A 68 3.54 3.73 13.34
N LYS A 69 3.46 4.67 14.29
CA LYS A 69 2.86 4.45 15.60
C LYS A 69 1.40 4.02 15.48
N MET A 70 0.61 4.78 14.72
CA MET A 70 -0.82 4.46 14.53
C MET A 70 -1.02 3.11 13.84
N TYR A 71 -0.19 2.78 12.85
CA TYR A 71 -0.27 1.50 12.14
C TYR A 71 0.09 0.32 13.05
N LYS A 72 1.18 0.42 13.82
CA LYS A 72 1.58 -0.62 14.79
C LYS A 72 0.49 -0.86 15.83
N GLU A 73 -0.06 0.21 16.40
CA GLU A 73 -1.13 0.10 17.38
C GLU A 73 -2.41 -0.51 16.77
N ARG A 74 -2.78 -0.11 15.54
CA ARG A 74 -3.91 -0.72 14.81
C ARG A 74 -3.72 -2.22 14.65
N VAL A 75 -2.54 -2.67 14.24
CA VAL A 75 -2.23 -4.10 14.06
C VAL A 75 -2.38 -4.87 15.38
N ILE A 76 -1.91 -4.32 16.50
CA ILE A 76 -2.05 -4.91 17.83
C ILE A 76 -3.54 -5.09 18.18
N PHE A 77 -4.34 -4.03 18.08
CA PHE A 77 -5.77 -4.10 18.40
C PHE A 77 -6.55 -5.01 17.45
N LYS A 78 -6.22 -5.02 16.15
CA LYS A 78 -6.81 -5.94 15.18
C LYS A 78 -6.52 -7.40 15.53
N LYS A 79 -5.27 -7.74 15.91
CA LYS A 79 -4.90 -9.10 16.35
C LYS A 79 -5.64 -9.50 17.63
N ARG A 80 -5.74 -8.60 18.61
CA ARG A 80 -6.49 -8.82 19.86
C ARG A 80 -7.97 -9.06 19.58
N MET A 81 -8.59 -8.27 18.72
CA MET A 81 -9.98 -8.45 18.28
C MET A 81 -10.19 -9.83 17.66
N ILE A 82 -9.33 -10.26 16.73
CA ILE A 82 -9.42 -11.57 16.07
C ILE A 82 -9.29 -12.70 17.10
N LYS A 83 -8.34 -12.58 18.04
CA LYS A 83 -8.19 -13.56 19.12
C LYS A 83 -9.44 -13.65 20.00
N ALA A 84 -10.01 -12.51 20.38
CA ALA A 84 -11.23 -12.46 21.18
C ALA A 84 -12.43 -13.03 20.42
N LYS A 85 -12.57 -12.77 19.10
CA LYS A 85 -13.62 -13.38 18.26
C LYS A 85 -13.53 -14.90 18.23
N LYS A 86 -12.33 -15.45 17.99
CA LYS A 86 -12.10 -16.92 18.01
C LYS A 86 -12.39 -17.55 19.36
N ALA A 87 -12.14 -16.84 20.47
CA ALA A 87 -12.51 -17.31 21.81
C ALA A 87 -14.02 -17.24 22.02
N TYR A 88 -14.67 -16.18 21.56
CA TYR A 88 -16.12 -15.99 21.64
C TYR A 88 -16.90 -17.07 20.87
N GLU A 89 -16.41 -17.47 19.68
CA GLU A 89 -17.01 -18.57 18.91
C GLU A 89 -17.04 -19.90 19.68
N LYS A 90 -16.06 -20.13 20.57
CA LYS A 90 -15.98 -21.35 21.40
C LYS A 90 -16.79 -21.24 22.69
N THR A 91 -16.71 -20.10 23.34
CA THR A 91 -17.34 -19.85 24.65
C THR A 91 -17.82 -18.39 24.70
N PRO A 92 -19.07 -18.10 24.29
CA PRO A 92 -19.61 -16.75 24.33
C PRO A 92 -19.71 -16.21 25.75
N THR A 93 -19.05 -15.07 26.02
CA THR A 93 -19.15 -14.33 27.28
C THR A 93 -19.32 -12.83 27.04
N LYS A 94 -19.96 -12.12 27.98
CA LYS A 94 -20.13 -10.65 27.91
C LYS A 94 -18.79 -9.92 27.95
N GLU A 95 -17.79 -10.45 28.62
CA GLU A 95 -16.44 -9.90 28.70
C GLU A 95 -15.75 -9.93 27.34
N LEU A 96 -15.84 -11.06 26.62
CA LEU A 96 -15.30 -11.20 25.27
C LEU A 96 -16.02 -10.28 24.27
N GLU A 97 -17.35 -10.16 24.37
CA GLU A 97 -18.13 -9.24 23.55
C GLU A 97 -17.66 -7.77 23.73
N LYS A 98 -17.49 -7.32 24.99
CA LYS A 98 -16.97 -5.99 25.31
C LYS A 98 -15.54 -5.79 24.77
N GLU A 99 -14.67 -6.79 24.91
CA GLU A 99 -13.28 -6.70 24.41
C GLU A 99 -13.26 -6.64 22.87
N ILE A 100 -14.11 -7.41 22.17
CA ILE A 100 -14.27 -7.33 20.71
C ILE A 100 -14.69 -5.93 20.30
N ALA A 101 -15.74 -5.37 20.92
CA ALA A 101 -16.24 -4.05 20.64
C ALA A 101 -15.18 -2.97 20.87
N ARG A 102 -14.48 -3.02 22.03
CA ARG A 102 -13.39 -2.08 22.38
C ARG A 102 -12.26 -2.14 21.35
N CYS A 103 -11.76 -3.33 21.06
CA CYS A 103 -10.66 -3.50 20.12
C CYS A 103 -11.06 -3.09 18.69
N ASN A 104 -12.30 -3.36 18.28
CA ASN A 104 -12.82 -2.94 16.99
C ASN A 104 -12.88 -1.41 16.88
N ASN A 105 -13.40 -0.71 17.89
CA ASN A 105 -13.50 0.74 17.90
C ASN A 105 -12.12 1.39 17.81
N VAL A 106 -11.15 0.91 18.60
CA VAL A 106 -9.77 1.45 18.59
C VAL A 106 -9.10 1.21 17.24
N GLN A 107 -9.15 -0.03 16.69
CA GLN A 107 -8.51 -0.31 15.40
C GLN A 107 -9.18 0.45 14.25
N MET A 108 -10.49 0.67 14.31
CA MET A 108 -11.24 1.42 13.29
C MET A 108 -10.91 2.90 13.35
N SER A 109 -10.87 3.51 14.54
CA SER A 109 -10.44 4.92 14.69
C SER A 109 -9.04 5.15 14.12
N LYS A 110 -8.11 4.23 14.37
CA LYS A 110 -6.75 4.31 13.81
C LYS A 110 -6.74 4.12 12.29
N LYS A 111 -7.57 3.22 11.74
CA LYS A 111 -7.74 3.05 10.29
C LYS A 111 -8.22 4.34 9.64
N ILE A 112 -9.22 4.99 10.24
CA ILE A 112 -9.77 6.25 9.74
C ILE A 112 -8.69 7.34 9.78
N ALA A 113 -7.98 7.50 10.91
CA ALA A 113 -6.93 8.49 11.05
C ALA A 113 -5.79 8.30 10.03
N LEU A 114 -5.34 7.06 9.81
CA LEU A 114 -4.33 6.72 8.81
C LEU A 114 -4.78 7.09 7.39
N ASN A 115 -6.01 6.75 7.02
CA ASN A 115 -6.53 7.04 5.68
C ASN A 115 -6.81 8.53 5.46
N SER A 116 -7.17 9.26 6.53
CA SER A 116 -7.44 10.69 6.48
C SER A 116 -6.18 11.56 6.44
N ALA A 117 -5.01 10.99 6.77
CA ALA A 117 -3.74 11.73 6.81
C ALA A 117 -3.41 12.41 5.47
N TYR A 118 -3.56 11.66 4.36
CA TYR A 118 -3.37 12.20 3.01
C TYR A 118 -4.34 13.36 2.72
N GLY A 119 -5.63 13.20 3.02
CA GLY A 119 -6.62 14.24 2.83
C GLY A 119 -6.32 15.50 3.64
N ALA A 120 -5.81 15.35 4.86
CA ALA A 120 -5.38 16.48 5.68
C ALA A 120 -4.17 17.20 5.06
N ILE A 121 -3.13 16.46 4.65
CA ILE A 121 -1.91 17.03 4.03
C ILE A 121 -2.27 17.80 2.75
N GLY A 122 -3.23 17.33 1.96
CA GLY A 122 -3.71 17.97 0.74
C GLY A 122 -4.71 19.12 0.96
N ASN A 123 -5.13 19.37 2.18
CA ASN A 123 -6.10 20.43 2.47
C ASN A 123 -5.40 21.76 2.79
N GLN A 124 -5.71 22.81 2.01
CA GLN A 124 -5.10 24.14 2.16
C GLN A 124 -5.27 24.79 3.55
N TYR A 125 -6.28 24.39 4.31
CA TYR A 125 -6.52 24.89 5.68
C TYR A 125 -5.79 24.08 6.76
N PHE A 126 -5.11 23.00 6.37
CA PHE A 126 -4.36 22.21 7.33
C PHE A 126 -3.03 22.90 7.68
N ARG A 127 -2.69 22.95 8.98
CA ARG A 127 -1.48 23.62 9.47
C ARG A 127 -0.19 23.18 8.75
N TYR A 128 -0.12 21.92 8.36
CA TYR A 128 1.04 21.31 7.70
C TYR A 128 0.82 21.07 6.20
N TYR A 129 -0.12 21.84 5.60
CA TYR A 129 -0.36 21.78 4.17
C TYR A 129 0.89 22.06 3.36
N LYS A 130 1.18 21.18 2.44
CA LYS A 130 2.19 21.36 1.37
C LYS A 130 1.73 20.58 0.16
N LEU A 131 1.41 21.26 -0.93
CA LEU A 131 0.96 20.61 -2.18
C LEU A 131 2.00 19.58 -2.67
N ALA A 132 3.29 19.91 -2.58
CA ALA A 132 4.36 18.99 -2.96
C ALA A 132 4.33 17.66 -2.19
N ASN A 133 3.93 17.65 -0.92
CA ASN A 133 3.79 16.44 -0.13
C ASN A 133 2.60 15.59 -0.60
N ALA A 134 1.47 16.21 -0.94
CA ALA A 134 0.31 15.50 -1.44
C ALA A 134 0.59 14.88 -2.82
N GLU A 135 1.21 15.63 -3.73
CA GLU A 135 1.65 15.14 -5.05
C GLU A 135 2.68 14.00 -4.92
N ALA A 136 3.64 14.13 -3.99
CA ALA A 136 4.64 13.09 -3.74
C ALA A 136 3.97 11.76 -3.35
N ILE A 137 2.95 11.78 -2.50
CA ILE A 137 2.22 10.59 -2.08
C ILE A 137 1.51 9.95 -3.28
N THR A 138 0.73 10.71 -4.05
CA THR A 138 -0.07 10.16 -5.15
C THR A 138 0.78 9.66 -6.30
N LEU A 139 1.80 10.42 -6.73
CA LEU A 139 2.67 10.01 -7.83
C LEU A 139 3.59 8.83 -7.44
N SER A 140 4.03 8.76 -6.19
CA SER A 140 4.75 7.57 -5.71
C SER A 140 3.82 6.36 -5.57
N GLY A 141 2.53 6.57 -5.30
CA GLY A 141 1.49 5.54 -5.40
C GLY A 141 1.35 4.98 -6.80
N GLN A 142 1.34 5.86 -7.82
CA GLN A 142 1.31 5.44 -9.23
C GLN A 142 2.55 4.60 -9.61
N VAL A 143 3.75 4.98 -9.14
CA VAL A 143 4.96 4.15 -9.34
C VAL A 143 4.75 2.76 -8.75
N SER A 144 4.24 2.69 -7.52
CA SER A 144 4.05 1.42 -6.82
C SER A 144 3.06 0.51 -7.54
N ILE A 145 1.90 1.03 -7.96
CA ILE A 145 0.87 0.21 -8.59
C ILE A 145 1.30 -0.25 -9.99
N LYS A 146 1.89 0.64 -10.80
CA LYS A 146 2.43 0.29 -12.12
C LYS A 146 3.58 -0.72 -12.04
N TRP A 147 4.44 -0.59 -11.01
CA TRP A 147 5.49 -1.59 -10.79
C TRP A 147 4.93 -2.97 -10.48
N ILE A 148 3.90 -3.06 -9.64
CA ILE A 148 3.22 -4.32 -9.34
C ILE A 148 2.56 -4.89 -10.59
N GLU A 149 1.85 -4.07 -11.36
CA GLU A 149 1.23 -4.45 -12.64
C GLU A 149 2.26 -5.09 -13.59
N ASN A 150 3.39 -4.40 -13.84
CA ASN A 150 4.47 -4.88 -14.69
C ASN A 150 5.05 -6.22 -14.16
N LYS A 151 5.26 -6.33 -12.84
CA LYS A 151 5.79 -7.56 -12.23
C LYS A 151 4.80 -8.71 -12.29
N MET A 152 3.50 -8.46 -12.10
CA MET A 152 2.46 -9.48 -12.19
C MET A 152 2.30 -9.98 -13.62
N ASN A 153 2.24 -9.09 -14.61
CA ASN A 153 2.19 -9.48 -16.02
C ASN A 153 3.40 -10.33 -16.42
N LYS A 154 4.61 -9.90 -16.03
CA LYS A 154 5.84 -10.68 -16.27
C LYS A 154 5.77 -12.07 -15.62
N LYS A 155 5.29 -12.14 -14.36
CA LYS A 155 5.17 -13.40 -13.63
C LYS A 155 4.16 -14.34 -14.27
N MET A 156 2.98 -13.83 -14.67
CA MET A 156 1.94 -14.62 -15.33
C MET A 156 2.41 -15.13 -16.69
N ASN A 157 3.07 -14.30 -17.51
CA ASN A 157 3.65 -14.72 -18.78
C ASN A 157 4.70 -15.83 -18.59
N THR A 158 5.53 -15.75 -17.54
CA THR A 158 6.49 -16.80 -17.20
C THR A 158 5.81 -18.12 -16.82
N ILE A 159 4.78 -18.07 -15.96
CA ILE A 159 4.06 -19.27 -15.49
C ILE A 159 3.31 -19.95 -16.64
N LEU A 160 2.63 -19.17 -17.46
CA LEU A 160 1.78 -19.67 -18.55
C LEU A 160 2.53 -19.85 -19.86
N LYS A 161 3.83 -19.54 -19.91
CA LYS A 161 4.66 -19.61 -21.12
C LYS A 161 4.08 -18.80 -22.27
N THR A 162 3.55 -17.61 -21.99
CA THR A 162 3.06 -16.64 -22.95
C THR A 162 4.04 -15.47 -23.06
N GLU A 163 3.98 -14.70 -24.14
CA GLU A 163 4.82 -13.51 -24.34
C GLU A 163 3.95 -12.27 -24.53
N GLY A 164 4.26 -11.22 -23.77
CA GLY A 164 3.63 -9.91 -23.92
C GLY A 164 2.12 -9.86 -23.66
N LYS A 165 1.54 -10.90 -23.05
CA LYS A 165 0.11 -10.92 -22.73
C LYS A 165 -0.15 -10.10 -21.45
N ASP A 166 -1.19 -9.27 -21.51
CA ASP A 166 -1.64 -8.50 -20.37
C ASP A 166 -2.68 -9.30 -19.58
N TYR A 167 -2.37 -9.57 -18.33
CA TYR A 167 -3.25 -10.27 -17.37
C TYR A 167 -3.87 -9.33 -16.35
N VAL A 168 -3.38 -8.08 -16.26
CA VAL A 168 -3.98 -7.05 -15.42
C VAL A 168 -5.07 -6.35 -16.22
N ILE A 169 -6.33 -6.60 -15.90
CA ILE A 169 -7.50 -6.06 -16.60
C ILE A 169 -7.97 -4.71 -16.08
N ALA A 170 -7.63 -4.37 -14.86
CA ALA A 170 -7.90 -3.07 -14.26
C ALA A 170 -6.97 -2.83 -13.06
N SER A 171 -6.73 -1.56 -12.76
CA SER A 171 -6.07 -1.12 -11.53
C SER A 171 -6.80 0.09 -10.96
N ASP A 172 -6.85 0.18 -9.64
CA ASP A 172 -7.45 1.31 -8.93
C ASP A 172 -6.63 1.61 -7.67
N THR A 173 -6.01 2.78 -7.67
CA THR A 173 -5.25 3.39 -6.57
C THR A 173 -4.25 2.44 -5.88
N ASP A 174 -4.73 1.41 -5.18
CA ASP A 174 -3.97 0.45 -4.37
C ASP A 174 -4.32 -1.01 -4.64
N SER A 175 -5.10 -1.28 -5.69
CA SER A 175 -5.48 -2.63 -6.09
C SER A 175 -5.32 -2.87 -7.59
N ILE A 176 -5.04 -4.12 -7.96
CA ILE A 176 -5.05 -4.60 -9.33
C ILE A 176 -6.01 -5.78 -9.46
N TYR A 177 -6.63 -5.91 -10.61
CA TYR A 177 -7.52 -7.02 -10.97
C TYR A 177 -6.86 -7.88 -12.04
N LEU A 178 -6.73 -9.17 -11.76
CA LEU A 178 -6.06 -10.12 -12.64
C LEU A 178 -7.05 -11.03 -13.33
N HIS A 179 -6.88 -11.24 -14.62
CA HIS A 179 -7.57 -12.29 -15.37
C HIS A 179 -6.87 -13.63 -15.12
N MET A 180 -7.48 -14.47 -14.29
CA MET A 180 -6.92 -15.75 -13.85
C MET A 180 -7.40 -16.95 -14.68
N GLY A 181 -8.23 -16.73 -15.72
CA GLY A 181 -8.84 -17.80 -16.53
C GLY A 181 -7.79 -18.77 -17.08
N ASP A 182 -6.79 -18.26 -17.76
CA ASP A 182 -5.73 -19.10 -18.37
C ASP A 182 -4.95 -19.91 -17.34
N LEU A 183 -4.73 -19.34 -16.15
CA LEU A 183 -4.05 -20.05 -15.06
C LEU A 183 -4.90 -21.19 -14.54
N VAL A 184 -6.21 -20.96 -14.36
CA VAL A 184 -7.17 -21.99 -13.94
C VAL A 184 -7.22 -23.10 -14.98
N GLU A 185 -7.33 -22.77 -16.27
CA GLU A 185 -7.34 -23.78 -17.34
C GLU A 185 -6.03 -24.60 -17.36
N ALA A 186 -4.89 -23.95 -17.19
CA ALA A 186 -3.59 -24.64 -17.15
C ALA A 186 -3.45 -25.60 -15.97
N VAL A 187 -3.93 -25.19 -14.77
CA VAL A 187 -3.84 -26.01 -13.53
C VAL A 187 -4.83 -27.15 -13.53
N TYR A 188 -6.04 -26.94 -14.06
CA TYR A 188 -7.11 -27.96 -14.10
C TYR A 188 -7.13 -28.79 -15.38
N LYS A 189 -6.12 -28.66 -16.25
CA LYS A 189 -6.02 -29.46 -17.47
C LYS A 189 -6.02 -30.97 -17.11
N GLY A 190 -7.08 -31.66 -17.55
CA GLY A 190 -7.26 -33.10 -17.26
C GLY A 190 -7.76 -33.43 -15.84
N ARG A 191 -8.23 -32.45 -15.07
CA ARG A 191 -8.84 -32.63 -13.75
C ARG A 191 -10.26 -32.11 -13.73
N GLU A 192 -11.07 -32.63 -12.79
CA GLU A 192 -12.40 -32.11 -12.57
C GLU A 192 -12.35 -30.65 -12.04
N LYS A 193 -13.11 -29.78 -12.70
CA LYS A 193 -13.16 -28.34 -12.42
C LYS A 193 -14.51 -27.99 -11.82
N THR A 194 -14.58 -27.96 -10.48
CA THR A 194 -15.75 -27.46 -9.76
C THR A 194 -15.55 -26.02 -9.31
N THR A 195 -16.62 -25.24 -9.17
CA THR A 195 -16.56 -23.85 -8.67
C THR A 195 -15.84 -23.77 -7.34
N GLU A 196 -16.12 -24.69 -6.43
CA GLU A 196 -15.52 -24.74 -5.09
C GLU A 196 -14.00 -24.99 -5.14
N SER A 197 -13.56 -25.92 -6.00
CA SER A 197 -12.13 -26.20 -6.17
C SER A 197 -11.37 -25.00 -6.75
N VAL A 198 -11.97 -24.29 -7.71
CA VAL A 198 -11.38 -23.09 -8.31
C VAL A 198 -11.30 -21.95 -7.29
N ILE A 199 -12.36 -21.70 -6.52
CA ILE A 199 -12.37 -20.69 -5.46
C ILE A 199 -11.29 -21.00 -4.40
N SER A 200 -11.19 -22.28 -4.00
CA SER A 200 -10.17 -22.71 -3.02
C SER A 200 -8.74 -22.56 -3.55
N PHE A 201 -8.53 -22.74 -4.84
CA PHE A 201 -7.23 -22.55 -5.50
C PHE A 201 -6.83 -21.06 -5.59
N LEU A 202 -7.81 -20.18 -5.84
CA LEU A 202 -7.55 -18.75 -6.03
C LEU A 202 -7.45 -17.96 -4.70
N ASN A 203 -7.92 -18.50 -3.58
CA ASN A 203 -7.85 -17.90 -2.24
C ASN A 203 -6.59 -18.33 -1.48
#